data_1d0cfe4f595bb04ebbe82a6ed77ca032
#
_entry.id   1d0cfe4f595bb04ebbe82a6ed77ca032
#
_cell.length_a   1.000
_cell.length_b   1.000
_cell.length_c   1.000
_cell.angle_alpha   90.00
_cell.angle_beta   90.00
_cell.angle_gamma   90.00
#
_symmetry.space_group_name_H-M   'P 1'
#
loop_
_entity.id
_entity.type
_entity.pdbx_description
1 polymer ?
#
loop_
_entity_poly.entity_id
_entity_poly.type
_entity_poly.pdbx_seq_one_letter_code
_entity_poly.pdbx_strand_id
1 'polypeptide(L)'
;SVTTFPLSYRHLAVSSESSLNNIVPNGLVALYYGYRDFKKSRQMEPAGDAEGRELFKTFYGKTAKPGPLFAQFFSTTTESDFLENNPPNVVFNLVESMGQALLLEQFADGVDLSGGMTEHLSEGIYFRRFLPGQNGTQTSLTSLMLNTEYSDISRSGYKDIEMQTSAAKVFRDAGYRTVFVYGGFEGLMNRGSYFRAQGFDEFIGARKLKSLFPEMEESVWGGDDKYVFEQVWNILSEKTDDPRPLFIMTLSITNHPPYKWPAHHQNEPLKLNQALTDRLQNLSPDSLETYLYTNNLLGLLISKTKQSPLQKNTIIAITGDHSIR
;
A
#
# COMPACT_ATOMS: atom_id res chain seq x y z
N SER A 1 35.88 17.60 -4.65
CA SER A 1 34.41 17.43 -4.63
C SER A 1 34.06 16.51 -3.47
N VAL A 2 33.47 17.07 -2.42
CA VAL A 2 32.94 16.31 -1.31
C VAL A 2 31.65 15.66 -1.82
N THR A 3 31.69 14.39 -2.15
CA THR A 3 30.48 13.63 -2.40
C THR A 3 29.79 13.39 -1.06
N THR A 4 28.89 14.28 -0.68
CA THR A 4 27.97 14.05 0.42
C THR A 4 27.01 12.97 -0.02
N PHE A 5 27.16 11.76 0.51
CA PHE A 5 26.11 10.73 0.43
C PHE A 5 24.99 11.16 1.40
N PRO A 6 23.85 11.63 0.92
CA PRO A 6 22.76 11.97 1.83
C PRO A 6 22.27 10.68 2.46
N LEU A 7 22.38 10.57 3.78
CA LEU A 7 21.69 9.55 4.54
C LEU A 7 20.18 9.70 4.26
N SER A 8 19.59 8.68 3.68
CA SER A 8 18.12 8.64 3.48
C SER A 8 17.46 8.04 4.72
N TYR A 9 16.17 8.29 4.90
CA TYR A 9 15.37 7.72 5.99
C TYR A 9 15.45 6.18 6.05
N ARG A 10 15.63 5.50 4.92
CA ARG A 10 15.81 4.05 4.91
C ARG A 10 17.04 3.57 5.69
N HIS A 11 18.11 4.36 5.70
CA HIS A 11 19.32 4.03 6.46
C HIS A 11 19.14 4.21 7.96
N LEU A 12 18.08 4.90 8.38
CA LEU A 12 17.73 5.10 9.78
C LEU A 12 16.71 4.07 10.28
N ALA A 13 16.06 3.34 9.38
CA ALA A 13 15.02 2.37 9.70
C ALA A 13 15.63 1.00 10.05
N VAL A 14 16.37 0.94 11.15
CA VAL A 14 17.06 -0.28 11.63
C VAL A 14 16.19 -1.13 12.57
N SER A 15 15.02 -0.61 12.97
CA SER A 15 14.12 -1.26 13.94
C SER A 15 12.67 -0.97 13.61
N SER A 16 11.75 -1.83 14.09
CA SER A 16 10.31 -1.55 14.13
C SER A 16 9.95 -0.48 15.14
N GLU A 17 10.82 -0.23 16.12
CA GLU A 17 10.62 0.76 17.17
C GLU A 17 11.17 2.13 16.74
N SER A 18 10.28 3.11 16.61
CA SER A 18 10.64 4.49 16.20
C SER A 18 11.68 5.12 17.13
N SER A 19 11.62 4.83 18.43
CA SER A 19 12.58 5.31 19.42
C SER A 19 14.01 4.86 19.11
N LEU A 20 14.19 3.61 18.68
CA LEU A 20 15.50 3.08 18.30
C LEU A 20 16.02 3.71 17.01
N ASN A 21 15.14 3.96 16.04
CA ASN A 21 15.52 4.61 14.80
C ASN A 21 15.96 6.07 15.00
N ASN A 22 15.46 6.72 16.05
CA ASN A 22 15.83 8.09 16.38
C ASN A 22 17.26 8.24 16.97
N ILE A 23 17.85 7.17 17.47
CA ILE A 23 19.23 7.19 18.01
C ILE A 23 20.31 6.80 16.98
N VAL A 24 19.89 6.29 15.81
CA VAL A 24 20.81 5.90 14.72
C VAL A 24 21.56 7.11 14.11
N PRO A 25 20.92 8.25 13.83
CA PRO A 25 21.61 9.38 13.26
C PRO A 25 22.56 10.03 14.29
N ASN A 26 23.73 10.45 13.83
CA ASN A 26 24.58 11.32 14.66
C ASN A 26 23.87 12.66 14.92
N GLY A 27 24.34 13.43 15.91
CA GLY A 27 23.67 14.64 16.36
C GLY A 27 23.41 15.69 15.26
N LEU A 28 24.30 15.84 14.28
CA LEU A 28 24.10 16.77 13.16
C LEU A 28 23.03 16.29 12.19
N VAL A 29 23.02 15.00 11.88
CA VAL A 29 21.99 14.39 11.02
C VAL A 29 20.63 14.42 11.71
N ALA A 30 20.58 14.09 13.00
CA ALA A 30 19.35 14.19 13.80
C ALA A 30 18.80 15.62 13.84
N LEU A 31 19.66 16.61 14.07
CA LEU A 31 19.27 18.03 14.05
C LEU A 31 18.75 18.47 12.69
N TYR A 32 19.42 18.08 11.60
CA TYR A 32 18.97 18.40 10.24
C TYR A 32 17.59 17.82 9.94
N TYR A 33 17.37 16.53 10.23
CA TYR A 33 16.08 15.90 10.01
C TYR A 33 15.01 16.46 10.95
N GLY A 34 15.33 16.67 12.22
CA GLY A 34 14.41 17.27 13.18
C GLY A 34 13.99 18.69 12.78
N TYR A 35 14.93 19.52 12.32
CA TYR A 35 14.62 20.87 11.81
C TYR A 35 13.77 20.81 10.54
N ARG A 36 14.09 19.92 9.61
CA ARG A 36 13.32 19.75 8.37
C ARG A 36 11.89 19.29 8.65
N ASP A 37 11.72 18.33 9.53
CA ASP A 37 10.40 17.79 9.89
C ASP A 37 9.60 18.82 10.70
N PHE A 38 10.25 19.56 11.60
CA PHE A 38 9.65 20.71 12.28
C PHE A 38 9.18 21.79 11.30
N LYS A 39 10.01 22.15 10.31
CA LYS A 39 9.62 23.12 9.29
C LYS A 39 8.42 22.65 8.47
N LYS A 40 8.36 21.35 8.12
CA LYS A 40 7.24 20.78 7.40
C LYS A 40 5.98 20.70 8.26
N SER A 41 6.09 20.32 9.53
CA SER A 41 4.95 20.23 10.43
C SER A 41 4.26 21.57 10.67
N ARG A 42 5.01 22.66 10.65
CA ARG A 42 4.47 24.03 10.76
C ARG A 42 3.68 24.49 9.53
N GLN A 43 3.78 23.78 8.41
CA GLN A 43 2.98 24.03 7.21
C GLN A 43 1.58 23.39 7.29
N MET A 44 1.38 22.53 8.28
CA MET A 44 0.09 21.90 8.56
C MET A 44 -0.48 22.52 9.84
N GLU A 45 -1.23 23.59 9.69
CA GLU A 45 -2.05 24.12 10.80
C GLU A 45 -3.50 23.72 10.55
N PRO A 46 -4.23 23.20 11.56
CA PRO A 46 -5.63 22.90 11.41
C PRO A 46 -6.38 24.19 11.10
N ALA A 47 -7.11 24.22 9.99
CA ALA A 47 -8.02 25.33 9.71
C ALA A 47 -9.13 25.37 10.75
N GLY A 48 -9.47 26.53 11.27
CA GLY A 48 -10.68 26.72 12.06
C GLY A 48 -11.93 26.38 11.24
N ASP A 49 -13.06 26.06 11.90
CA ASP A 49 -14.30 25.64 11.18
C ASP A 49 -14.74 26.67 10.12
N ALA A 50 -14.69 27.95 10.42
CA ALA A 50 -15.05 29.01 9.47
C ALA A 50 -14.11 29.04 8.26
N GLU A 51 -12.81 29.01 8.49
CA GLU A 51 -11.80 28.97 7.43
C GLU A 51 -11.92 27.69 6.61
N GLY A 52 -12.09 26.53 7.26
CA GLY A 52 -12.28 25.25 6.59
C GLY A 52 -13.50 25.25 5.67
N ARG A 53 -14.60 25.90 6.04
CA ARG A 53 -15.81 26.06 5.20
C ARG A 53 -15.58 26.95 3.99
N GLU A 54 -14.82 28.02 4.13
CA GLU A 54 -14.45 28.86 3.00
C GLU A 54 -13.49 28.13 2.04
N LEU A 55 -12.51 27.40 2.56
CA LEU A 55 -11.65 26.52 1.75
C LEU A 55 -12.48 25.46 1.02
N PHE A 56 -13.40 24.79 1.71
CA PHE A 56 -14.31 23.82 1.09
C PHE A 56 -15.10 24.43 -0.06
N LYS A 57 -15.67 25.64 0.14
CA LYS A 57 -16.39 26.35 -0.90
C LYS A 57 -15.49 26.69 -2.09
N THR A 58 -14.26 27.13 -1.81
CA THR A 58 -13.28 27.46 -2.86
C THR A 58 -12.92 26.26 -3.71
N PHE A 59 -12.62 25.11 -3.09
CA PHE A 59 -12.18 23.91 -3.80
C PHE A 59 -13.34 23.17 -4.51
N TYR A 60 -14.50 23.07 -3.87
CA TYR A 60 -15.62 22.26 -4.39
C TYR A 60 -16.69 23.08 -5.10
N GLY A 61 -16.59 24.41 -5.11
CA GLY A 61 -17.56 25.30 -5.75
C GLY A 61 -18.96 25.28 -5.12
N LYS A 62 -19.10 24.73 -3.90
CA LYS A 62 -20.38 24.61 -3.19
C LYS A 62 -20.19 24.88 -1.70
N THR A 63 -21.23 25.40 -1.06
CA THR A 63 -21.24 25.65 0.39
C THR A 63 -21.35 24.32 1.15
N ALA A 64 -20.55 24.14 2.19
CA ALA A 64 -20.65 23.00 3.09
C ALA A 64 -22.00 22.98 3.81
N LYS A 65 -22.62 21.82 3.90
CA LYS A 65 -23.88 21.62 4.64
C LYS A 65 -23.67 21.90 6.14
N PRO A 66 -24.74 22.21 6.91
CA PRO A 66 -24.66 22.27 8.37
C PRO A 66 -24.10 20.96 8.97
N GLY A 67 -23.41 21.07 10.11
CA GLY A 67 -22.78 19.94 10.79
C GLY A 67 -21.25 19.93 10.66
N PRO A 68 -20.56 18.89 11.18
CA PRO A 68 -19.11 18.79 11.12
C PRO A 68 -18.58 18.84 9.70
N LEU A 69 -17.53 19.62 9.44
CA LEU A 69 -17.00 19.79 8.08
C LEU A 69 -16.50 18.45 7.49
N PHE A 70 -15.87 17.59 8.30
CA PHE A 70 -15.38 16.30 7.84
C PHE A 70 -16.52 15.40 7.29
N ALA A 71 -17.76 15.56 7.76
CA ALA A 71 -18.90 14.78 7.26
C ALA A 71 -19.23 15.08 5.78
N GLN A 72 -18.71 16.18 5.23
CA GLN A 72 -18.88 16.51 3.81
C GLN A 72 -18.07 15.59 2.89
N PHE A 73 -17.04 14.92 3.42
CA PHE A 73 -16.17 14.01 2.68
C PHE A 73 -16.69 12.56 2.69
N PHE A 74 -17.77 12.28 3.41
CA PHE A 74 -18.42 10.99 3.45
C PHE A 74 -19.66 10.97 2.58
N SER A 75 -19.89 9.85 1.93
CA SER A 75 -21.15 9.52 1.28
C SER A 75 -21.66 8.21 1.86
N THR A 76 -22.96 8.13 2.06
CA THR A 76 -23.64 6.88 2.42
C THR A 76 -24.19 6.25 1.15
N THR A 77 -24.00 4.94 1.00
CA THR A 77 -24.66 4.13 -0.01
C THR A 77 -26.03 3.72 0.49
N THR A 78 -26.84 3.16 -0.39
CA THR A 78 -28.12 2.54 0.00
C THR A 78 -27.84 1.40 0.98
N GLU A 79 -28.60 1.34 2.05
CA GLU A 79 -28.56 0.26 3.03
C GLU A 79 -28.88 -1.08 2.35
N SER A 80 -28.23 -2.13 2.80
CA SER A 80 -28.41 -3.47 2.27
C SER A 80 -28.44 -4.48 3.42
N ASP A 81 -29.63 -5.00 3.70
CA ASP A 81 -29.83 -6.03 4.72
C ASP A 81 -28.93 -7.25 4.49
N PHE A 82 -28.62 -7.55 3.21
CA PHE A 82 -27.72 -8.64 2.88
C PHE A 82 -26.30 -8.35 3.37
N LEU A 83 -25.76 -7.16 3.11
CA LEU A 83 -24.39 -6.78 3.53
C LEU A 83 -24.29 -6.57 5.04
N GLU A 84 -25.34 -6.09 5.69
CA GLU A 84 -25.37 -5.99 7.15
C GLU A 84 -25.28 -7.35 7.83
N ASN A 85 -25.98 -8.34 7.30
CA ASN A 85 -25.99 -9.70 7.84
C ASN A 85 -24.82 -10.57 7.33
N ASN A 86 -24.17 -10.17 6.23
CA ASN A 86 -23.07 -10.91 5.60
C ASN A 86 -21.95 -9.96 5.18
N PRO A 87 -21.29 -9.26 6.12
CA PRO A 87 -20.19 -8.35 5.78
C PRO A 87 -19.02 -9.13 5.18
N PRO A 88 -18.57 -8.79 3.95
CA PRO A 88 -17.48 -9.52 3.32
C PRO A 88 -16.12 -9.16 3.94
N ASN A 89 -15.18 -10.10 3.91
CA ASN A 89 -13.77 -9.74 4.05
C ASN A 89 -13.34 -8.86 2.87
N VAL A 90 -12.51 -7.88 3.13
CA VAL A 90 -11.97 -6.98 2.10
C VAL A 90 -10.45 -7.03 2.15
N VAL A 91 -9.83 -7.44 1.04
CA VAL A 91 -8.39 -7.43 0.84
C VAL A 91 -8.06 -6.37 -0.21
N PHE A 92 -7.42 -5.29 0.21
CA PHE A 92 -7.02 -4.20 -0.66
C PHE A 92 -5.51 -4.24 -0.90
N ASN A 93 -5.10 -4.59 -2.12
CA ASN A 93 -3.69 -4.71 -2.48
C ASN A 93 -3.22 -3.47 -3.24
N LEU A 94 -2.32 -2.71 -2.60
CA LEU A 94 -1.57 -1.64 -3.26
C LEU A 94 -0.26 -2.22 -3.78
N VAL A 95 -0.08 -2.21 -5.09
CA VAL A 95 1.01 -2.91 -5.76
C VAL A 95 2.04 -1.92 -6.28
N GLU A 96 3.30 -2.12 -5.85
CA GLU A 96 4.44 -1.29 -6.24
C GLU A 96 4.61 -1.25 -7.75
N SER A 97 4.59 -0.04 -8.31
CA SER A 97 4.86 0.25 -9.72
C SER A 97 3.97 -0.50 -10.73
N MET A 98 2.75 -0.90 -10.35
CA MET A 98 1.81 -1.63 -11.20
C MET A 98 1.12 -0.69 -12.19
N GLY A 99 1.80 -0.42 -13.30
CA GLY A 99 1.26 0.40 -14.39
C GLY A 99 0.36 -0.38 -15.34
N GLN A 100 -0.79 0.19 -15.70
CA GLN A 100 -1.74 -0.41 -16.64
C GLN A 100 -1.13 -0.67 -18.02
N ALA A 101 -0.16 0.13 -18.47
CA ALA A 101 0.48 -0.05 -19.75
C ALA A 101 1.08 -1.45 -19.91
N LEU A 102 1.75 -1.98 -18.89
CA LEU A 102 2.32 -3.31 -18.90
C LEU A 102 1.25 -4.43 -18.90
N LEU A 103 0.11 -4.21 -18.25
CA LEU A 103 -1.01 -5.15 -18.30
C LEU A 103 -1.66 -5.23 -19.69
N LEU A 104 -1.62 -4.13 -20.46
CA LEU A 104 -2.16 -4.09 -21.82
C LEU A 104 -1.20 -4.68 -22.85
N GLU A 105 0.11 -4.61 -22.64
CA GLU A 105 1.12 -5.12 -23.56
C GLU A 105 1.00 -6.63 -23.82
N GLN A 106 0.55 -7.40 -22.83
CA GLN A 106 0.32 -8.85 -22.97
C GLN A 106 -0.60 -9.22 -24.15
N PHE A 107 -1.53 -8.32 -24.52
CA PHE A 107 -2.48 -8.58 -25.61
C PHE A 107 -1.93 -8.27 -26.99
N ALA A 108 -0.80 -7.58 -27.07
CA ALA A 108 -0.26 -7.11 -28.34
C ALA A 108 0.72 -8.10 -28.98
N ASP A 109 1.63 -8.72 -28.20
CA ASP A 109 2.78 -9.45 -28.74
C ASP A 109 2.96 -10.89 -28.15
N GLY A 110 1.96 -11.41 -27.46
CA GLY A 110 1.99 -12.77 -26.91
C GLY A 110 2.82 -12.93 -25.63
N VAL A 111 3.32 -11.84 -25.06
CA VAL A 111 3.95 -11.83 -23.73
C VAL A 111 2.90 -11.46 -22.69
N ASP A 112 2.68 -12.35 -21.74
CA ASP A 112 1.71 -12.16 -20.66
C ASP A 112 2.39 -11.64 -19.41
N LEU A 113 2.33 -10.32 -19.20
CA LEU A 113 2.85 -9.67 -17.98
C LEU A 113 1.84 -9.62 -16.84
N SER A 114 0.58 -9.97 -17.07
CA SER A 114 -0.40 -10.18 -15.98
C SER A 114 -0.18 -11.51 -15.26
N GLY A 115 0.45 -12.47 -15.92
CA GLY A 115 0.79 -13.76 -15.34
C GLY A 115 -0.43 -14.46 -14.74
N GLY A 116 -0.31 -14.92 -13.49
CA GLY A 116 -1.38 -15.61 -12.79
C GLY A 116 -2.68 -14.83 -12.59
N MET A 117 -2.68 -13.50 -12.83
CA MET A 117 -3.93 -12.71 -12.77
C MET A 117 -4.75 -12.82 -14.07
N THR A 118 -4.15 -13.22 -15.19
CA THR A 118 -4.78 -13.19 -16.52
C THR A 118 -6.12 -13.89 -16.54
N GLU A 119 -6.22 -15.09 -15.99
CA GLU A 119 -7.45 -15.88 -15.93
C GLU A 119 -8.57 -15.22 -15.11
N HIS A 120 -8.20 -14.31 -14.19
CA HIS A 120 -9.13 -13.63 -13.29
C HIS A 120 -9.61 -12.27 -13.80
N LEU A 121 -8.93 -11.67 -14.78
CA LEU A 121 -9.28 -10.34 -15.30
C LEU A 121 -10.67 -10.28 -15.93
N SER A 122 -11.14 -11.39 -16.53
CA SER A 122 -12.47 -11.50 -17.16
C SER A 122 -13.60 -11.78 -16.17
N GLU A 123 -13.28 -12.19 -14.95
CA GLU A 123 -14.26 -12.61 -13.94
C GLU A 123 -14.61 -11.52 -12.94
N GLY A 124 -13.83 -10.46 -12.93
CA GLY A 124 -13.97 -9.31 -12.02
C GLY A 124 -14.37 -8.02 -12.74
N ILE A 125 -14.28 -6.93 -11.99
CA ILE A 125 -14.47 -5.58 -12.54
C ILE A 125 -13.10 -5.00 -12.82
N TYR A 126 -12.76 -4.77 -14.08
CA TYR A 126 -11.51 -4.17 -14.50
C TYR A 126 -11.71 -2.72 -14.95
N PHE A 127 -11.14 -1.78 -14.20
CA PHE A 127 -11.19 -0.34 -14.48
C PHE A 127 -10.09 0.07 -15.47
N ARG A 128 -10.41 0.12 -16.76
CA ARG A 128 -9.44 0.41 -17.83
C ARG A 128 -8.94 1.86 -17.86
N ARG A 129 -9.60 2.78 -17.15
CA ARG A 129 -9.28 4.21 -17.14
C ARG A 129 -9.13 4.70 -15.70
N PHE A 130 -8.33 3.97 -14.92
CA PHE A 130 -8.02 4.31 -13.55
C PHE A 130 -6.57 4.79 -13.46
N LEU A 131 -6.38 6.06 -13.10
CA LEU A 131 -5.06 6.66 -12.96
C LEU A 131 -4.69 6.74 -11.48
N PRO A 132 -3.41 6.58 -11.14
CA PRO A 132 -2.96 6.85 -9.77
C PRO A 132 -3.15 8.33 -9.47
N GLY A 133 -3.65 8.64 -8.28
CA GLY A 133 -3.83 10.02 -7.82
C GLY A 133 -2.52 10.74 -7.54
N GLN A 134 -1.43 9.98 -7.40
CA GLN A 134 -0.10 10.47 -7.02
C GLN A 134 1.01 9.76 -7.79
N ASN A 135 2.22 10.32 -7.73
CA ASN A 135 3.37 9.86 -8.50
C ASN A 135 4.48 9.27 -7.59
N GLY A 136 4.12 8.41 -6.67
CA GLY A 136 5.06 7.72 -5.78
C GLY A 136 4.35 6.99 -4.65
N THR A 137 4.97 5.94 -4.14
CA THR A 137 4.38 4.98 -3.18
C THR A 137 3.84 5.66 -1.93
N GLN A 138 4.65 6.51 -1.28
CA GLN A 138 4.23 7.14 -0.03
C GLN A 138 3.05 8.10 -0.21
N THR A 139 3.06 8.87 -1.30
CA THR A 139 2.00 9.82 -1.62
C THR A 139 0.71 9.10 -2.02
N SER A 140 0.80 8.06 -2.83
CA SER A 140 -0.34 7.23 -3.25
C SER A 140 -0.97 6.49 -2.06
N LEU A 141 -0.13 5.88 -1.22
CA LEU A 141 -0.60 5.20 0.00
C LEU A 141 -1.35 6.16 0.93
N THR A 142 -0.80 7.35 1.17
CA THR A 142 -1.44 8.35 2.02
C THR A 142 -2.74 8.86 1.39
N SER A 143 -2.74 9.11 0.09
CA SER A 143 -3.93 9.55 -0.64
C SER A 143 -5.05 8.51 -0.59
N LEU A 144 -4.75 7.24 -0.84
CA LEU A 144 -5.73 6.15 -0.78
C LEU A 144 -6.25 5.91 0.64
N MET A 145 -5.38 5.99 1.63
CA MET A 145 -5.73 5.70 3.01
C MET A 145 -6.48 6.84 3.70
N LEU A 146 -6.12 8.11 3.40
CA LEU A 146 -6.64 9.27 4.12
C LEU A 146 -7.46 10.24 3.25
N ASN A 147 -7.57 9.96 1.95
CA ASN A 147 -8.20 10.88 0.99
C ASN A 147 -7.56 12.28 1.02
N THR A 148 -6.24 12.37 1.00
CA THR A 148 -5.46 13.61 1.03
C THR A 148 -4.28 13.56 0.08
N GLU A 149 -3.90 14.70 -0.49
CA GLU A 149 -2.68 14.86 -1.30
C GLU A 149 -1.43 15.10 -0.43
N TYR A 150 -1.60 15.38 0.86
CA TYR A 150 -0.49 15.66 1.75
C TYR A 150 0.15 14.39 2.29
N SER A 151 1.40 14.11 1.90
CA SER A 151 2.04 12.81 2.13
C SER A 151 2.88 12.71 3.40
N ASP A 152 3.29 13.83 3.98
CA ASP A 152 4.27 13.87 5.08
C ASP A 152 3.65 13.76 6.49
N ILE A 153 2.37 13.42 6.60
CA ILE A 153 1.65 13.30 7.89
C ILE A 153 2.36 12.34 8.84
N SER A 154 2.85 11.20 8.34
CA SER A 154 3.55 10.19 9.15
C SER A 154 4.85 10.71 9.81
N ARG A 155 5.36 11.86 9.36
CA ARG A 155 6.57 12.51 9.89
C ARG A 155 6.30 13.89 10.48
N SER A 156 5.03 14.29 10.53
CA SER A 156 4.60 15.58 11.08
C SER A 156 4.25 15.46 12.57
N GLY A 157 3.91 16.58 13.19
CA GLY A 157 3.33 16.63 14.53
C GLY A 157 1.96 15.96 14.65
N TYR A 158 1.33 15.61 13.53
CA TYR A 158 0.02 14.97 13.46
C TYR A 158 0.09 13.44 13.24
N LYS A 159 1.27 12.86 13.29
CA LYS A 159 1.52 11.43 13.01
C LYS A 159 0.75 10.47 13.93
N ASP A 160 0.47 10.89 15.15
CA ASP A 160 -0.20 10.09 16.16
C ASP A 160 -1.70 10.45 16.29
N ILE A 161 -2.21 11.35 15.42
CA ILE A 161 -3.61 11.75 15.39
C ILE A 161 -4.36 10.91 14.36
N GLU A 162 -5.41 10.24 14.80
CA GLU A 162 -6.29 9.49 13.89
C GLU A 162 -7.09 10.46 13.02
N MET A 163 -6.91 10.35 11.71
CA MET A 163 -7.64 11.18 10.75
C MET A 163 -9.05 10.64 10.55
N GLN A 164 -10.04 11.54 10.54
CA GLN A 164 -11.44 11.16 10.38
C GLN A 164 -11.72 10.48 9.02
N THR A 165 -10.91 10.78 8.00
CA THR A 165 -11.00 10.21 6.65
C THR A 165 -10.22 8.90 6.49
N SER A 166 -9.62 8.37 7.57
CA SER A 166 -8.87 7.11 7.47
C SER A 166 -9.76 5.94 7.06
N ALA A 167 -9.37 5.26 5.99
CA ALA A 167 -10.06 4.05 5.54
C ALA A 167 -10.07 2.97 6.63
N ALA A 168 -8.95 2.76 7.31
CA ALA A 168 -8.88 1.78 8.40
C ALA A 168 -9.84 2.11 9.53
N LYS A 169 -9.95 3.40 9.91
CA LYS A 169 -10.92 3.85 10.89
C LYS A 169 -12.36 3.52 10.46
N VAL A 170 -12.71 3.80 9.19
CA VAL A 170 -14.05 3.53 8.66
C VAL A 170 -14.40 2.04 8.78
N PHE A 171 -13.49 1.16 8.38
CA PHE A 171 -13.70 -0.28 8.51
C PHE A 171 -13.74 -0.74 9.97
N ARG A 172 -12.87 -0.23 10.82
CA ARG A 172 -12.88 -0.56 12.26
C ARG A 172 -14.19 -0.14 12.93
N ASP A 173 -14.66 1.08 12.64
CA ASP A 173 -15.93 1.61 13.17
C ASP A 173 -17.14 0.81 12.65
N ALA A 174 -17.02 0.17 11.48
CA ALA A 174 -17.98 -0.79 10.94
C ALA A 174 -17.83 -2.21 11.51
N GLY A 175 -16.97 -2.43 12.51
CA GLY A 175 -16.81 -3.70 13.19
C GLY A 175 -15.81 -4.67 12.56
N TYR A 176 -14.97 -4.22 11.64
CA TYR A 176 -13.92 -5.06 11.04
C TYR A 176 -12.68 -5.16 11.94
N ARG A 177 -12.01 -6.32 11.89
CA ARG A 177 -10.60 -6.43 12.29
C ARG A 177 -9.75 -5.89 11.16
N THR A 178 -8.89 -4.90 11.45
CA THR A 178 -8.12 -4.17 10.45
C THR A 178 -6.65 -4.52 10.52
N VAL A 179 -6.06 -5.00 9.42
CA VAL A 179 -4.68 -5.47 9.36
C VAL A 179 -3.96 -4.83 8.18
N PHE A 180 -2.75 -4.30 8.42
CA PHE A 180 -1.85 -3.86 7.36
C PHE A 180 -0.68 -4.83 7.23
N VAL A 181 -0.45 -5.37 6.03
CA VAL A 181 0.67 -6.29 5.76
C VAL A 181 1.61 -5.66 4.75
N TYR A 182 2.89 -5.56 5.10
CA TYR A 182 3.92 -4.89 4.32
C TYR A 182 5.24 -5.63 4.34
N GLY A 183 5.81 -5.92 3.16
CA GLY A 183 7.11 -6.59 3.05
C GLY A 183 8.28 -5.78 3.61
N GLY A 184 8.15 -4.45 3.68
CA GLY A 184 9.24 -3.57 4.09
C GLY A 184 9.35 -3.32 5.60
N PHE A 185 10.40 -2.58 5.95
CA PHE A 185 10.71 -2.26 7.35
C PHE A 185 9.72 -1.26 7.94
N GLU A 186 9.19 -1.57 9.11
CA GLU A 186 8.18 -0.79 9.84
C GLU A 186 8.65 0.63 10.20
N GLY A 187 9.96 0.76 10.47
CA GLY A 187 10.58 2.05 10.81
C GLY A 187 10.71 3.02 9.63
N LEU A 188 10.58 2.52 8.39
CA LEU A 188 10.65 3.38 7.22
C LEU A 188 9.46 4.35 7.19
N MET A 189 9.73 5.65 7.17
CA MET A 189 8.70 6.70 7.22
C MET A 189 7.78 6.62 8.46
N ASN A 190 8.22 5.96 9.53
CA ASN A 190 7.45 5.74 10.75
C ASN A 190 6.12 4.96 10.52
N ARG A 191 6.07 4.12 9.48
CA ARG A 191 4.83 3.45 9.03
C ARG A 191 4.19 2.62 10.12
N GLY A 192 4.96 1.83 10.88
CA GLY A 192 4.41 0.94 11.90
C GLY A 192 3.59 1.65 12.97
N SER A 193 4.08 2.75 13.53
CA SER A 193 3.34 3.54 14.52
C SER A 193 2.21 4.32 13.88
N TYR A 194 2.48 4.94 12.73
CA TYR A 194 1.52 5.77 12.03
C TYR A 194 0.27 5.01 11.59
N PHE A 195 0.40 3.81 11.02
CA PHE A 195 -0.78 3.06 10.58
C PHE A 195 -1.64 2.56 11.74
N ARG A 196 -1.01 2.18 12.86
CA ARG A 196 -1.78 1.90 14.07
C ARG A 196 -2.55 3.12 14.57
N ALA A 197 -1.92 4.29 14.54
CA ALA A 197 -2.60 5.54 14.87
C ALA A 197 -3.75 5.87 13.90
N GLN A 198 -3.70 5.37 12.65
CA GLN A 198 -4.77 5.56 11.66
C GLN A 198 -5.87 4.49 11.72
N GLY A 199 -5.88 3.62 12.73
CA GLY A 199 -6.98 2.69 12.98
C GLY A 199 -6.75 1.26 12.53
N PHE A 200 -5.52 0.88 12.15
CA PHE A 200 -5.19 -0.53 11.99
C PHE A 200 -4.98 -1.18 13.36
N ASP A 201 -5.71 -2.26 13.64
CA ASP A 201 -5.54 -3.08 14.85
C ASP A 201 -4.15 -3.71 14.85
N GLU A 202 -3.66 -4.13 13.68
CA GLU A 202 -2.37 -4.80 13.52
C GLU A 202 -1.60 -4.27 12.31
N PHE A 203 -0.27 -4.11 12.49
CA PHE A 203 0.68 -3.83 11.43
C PHE A 203 1.74 -4.94 11.41
N ILE A 204 1.82 -5.65 10.28
CA ILE A 204 2.76 -6.75 10.05
C ILE A 204 3.77 -6.30 9.00
N GLY A 205 4.97 -5.95 9.43
CA GLY A 205 6.07 -5.56 8.57
C GLY A 205 7.15 -6.63 8.47
N ALA A 206 8.28 -6.30 7.81
CA ALA A 206 9.36 -7.23 7.50
C ALA A 206 9.84 -8.05 8.70
N ARG A 207 10.01 -7.42 9.87
CA ARG A 207 10.48 -8.11 11.08
C ARG A 207 9.48 -9.17 11.56
N LYS A 208 8.21 -8.83 11.58
CA LYS A 208 7.16 -9.79 11.97
C LYS A 208 7.06 -10.90 10.94
N LEU A 209 7.11 -10.58 9.63
CA LEU A 209 7.14 -11.57 8.56
C LEU A 209 8.35 -12.50 8.71
N LYS A 210 9.55 -11.98 8.97
CA LYS A 210 10.75 -12.81 9.20
C LYS A 210 10.59 -13.76 10.39
N SER A 211 9.87 -13.35 11.43
CA SER A 211 9.59 -14.24 12.57
C SER A 211 8.56 -15.33 12.26
N LEU A 212 7.65 -15.08 11.32
CA LEU A 212 6.63 -16.05 10.86
C LEU A 212 7.19 -16.99 9.77
N PHE A 213 8.11 -16.47 8.96
CA PHE A 213 8.74 -17.14 7.85
C PHE A 213 10.27 -17.05 8.00
N PRO A 214 10.88 -17.88 8.83
CA PRO A 214 12.34 -17.81 9.10
C PRO A 214 13.21 -17.95 7.86
N GLU A 215 12.71 -18.62 6.82
CA GLU A 215 13.39 -18.78 5.51
C GLU A 215 13.36 -17.50 4.65
N MET A 216 12.54 -16.52 4.97
CA MET A 216 12.43 -15.25 4.21
C MET A 216 13.80 -14.58 4.14
N GLU A 217 14.27 -14.31 2.93
CA GLU A 217 15.44 -13.47 2.71
C GLU A 217 15.04 -11.99 2.68
N GLU A 218 15.88 -11.13 3.24
CA GLU A 218 15.65 -9.70 3.27
C GLU A 218 16.50 -9.00 2.21
N SER A 219 15.84 -8.19 1.40
CA SER A 219 16.50 -7.23 0.51
C SER A 219 16.78 -5.92 1.26
N VAL A 220 17.31 -4.92 0.54
CA VAL A 220 17.47 -3.55 1.07
C VAL A 220 16.13 -2.89 1.43
N TRP A 221 15.02 -3.45 0.98
CA TRP A 221 13.67 -2.95 1.22
C TRP A 221 12.89 -3.77 2.24
N GLY A 222 13.29 -5.01 2.48
CA GLY A 222 12.62 -5.97 3.35
C GLY A 222 12.45 -7.33 2.68
N GLY A 223 11.44 -8.10 3.07
CA GLY A 223 11.08 -9.39 2.49
C GLY A 223 10.22 -9.24 1.24
N ASP A 224 10.28 -10.22 0.35
CA ASP A 224 9.54 -10.19 -0.91
C ASP A 224 8.03 -10.45 -0.76
N ASP A 225 7.30 -10.20 -1.84
CA ASP A 225 5.84 -10.22 -1.88
C ASP A 225 5.22 -11.60 -1.64
N LYS A 226 5.98 -12.70 -1.83
CA LYS A 226 5.52 -14.05 -1.51
C LYS A 226 5.04 -14.12 -0.06
N TYR A 227 5.86 -13.63 0.86
CA TYR A 227 5.55 -13.69 2.28
C TYR A 227 4.46 -12.70 2.70
N VAL A 228 4.31 -11.60 1.98
CA VAL A 228 3.17 -10.67 2.15
C VAL A 228 1.87 -11.41 1.83
N PHE A 229 1.76 -12.02 0.65
CA PHE A 229 0.52 -12.67 0.21
C PHE A 229 0.28 -14.02 0.90
N GLU A 230 1.32 -14.74 1.30
CA GLU A 230 1.18 -15.92 2.16
C GLU A 230 0.63 -15.54 3.54
N GLN A 231 1.08 -14.43 4.11
CA GLN A 231 0.54 -13.94 5.38
C GLN A 231 -0.91 -13.45 5.25
N VAL A 232 -1.26 -12.79 4.14
CA VAL A 232 -2.66 -12.46 3.85
C VAL A 232 -3.53 -13.71 3.81
N TRP A 233 -3.07 -14.75 3.11
CA TRP A 233 -3.78 -16.02 3.07
C TRP A 233 -3.92 -16.66 4.45
N ASN A 234 -2.84 -16.66 5.25
CA ASN A 234 -2.87 -17.21 6.60
C ASN A 234 -3.91 -16.50 7.48
N ILE A 235 -3.96 -15.15 7.42
CA ILE A 235 -4.96 -14.37 8.17
C ILE A 235 -6.38 -14.68 7.69
N LEU A 236 -6.61 -14.74 6.37
CA LEU A 236 -7.93 -15.02 5.80
C LEU A 236 -8.44 -16.42 6.14
N SER A 237 -7.55 -17.41 6.17
CA SER A 237 -7.87 -18.82 6.41
C SER A 237 -7.75 -19.25 7.87
N GLU A 238 -7.33 -18.33 8.74
CA GLU A 238 -7.18 -18.61 10.17
C GLU A 238 -8.52 -19.03 10.81
N LYS A 239 -8.49 -20.11 11.55
CA LYS A 239 -9.61 -20.48 12.41
C LYS A 239 -9.45 -19.73 13.73
N THR A 240 -10.27 -18.72 13.93
CA THR A 240 -10.24 -17.87 15.14
C THR A 240 -11.64 -17.76 15.74
N ASP A 241 -11.70 -17.49 17.02
CA ASP A 241 -12.96 -17.18 17.73
C ASP A 241 -13.39 -15.70 17.51
N ASP A 242 -12.58 -14.89 16.82
CA ASP A 242 -12.94 -13.52 16.45
C ASP A 242 -13.95 -13.54 15.28
N PRO A 243 -15.21 -13.17 15.49
CA PRO A 243 -16.24 -13.22 14.46
C PRO A 243 -16.19 -12.03 13.49
N ARG A 244 -15.30 -11.05 13.72
CA ARG A 244 -15.24 -9.84 12.91
C ARG A 244 -14.80 -10.15 11.47
N PRO A 245 -15.43 -9.55 10.46
CA PRO A 245 -14.89 -9.59 9.11
C PRO A 245 -13.53 -8.89 9.05
N LEU A 246 -12.74 -9.19 8.04
CA LEU A 246 -11.37 -8.69 7.90
C LEU A 246 -11.32 -7.54 6.89
N PHE A 247 -10.65 -6.46 7.25
CA PHE A 247 -10.10 -5.49 6.31
C PHE A 247 -8.59 -5.63 6.31
N ILE A 248 -8.03 -6.19 5.25
CA ILE A 248 -6.59 -6.35 5.07
C ILE A 248 -6.14 -5.40 3.97
N MET A 249 -5.22 -4.51 4.30
CA MET A 249 -4.53 -3.67 3.31
C MET A 249 -3.09 -4.14 3.16
N THR A 250 -2.62 -4.25 1.93
CA THR A 250 -1.23 -4.63 1.66
C THR A 250 -0.49 -3.55 0.88
N LEU A 251 0.83 -3.55 1.02
CA LEU A 251 1.73 -2.85 0.12
C LEU A 251 2.81 -3.83 -0.33
N SER A 252 2.89 -4.07 -1.64
CA SER A 252 3.94 -4.89 -2.23
C SER A 252 5.26 -4.12 -2.34
N ILE A 253 6.37 -4.81 -2.57
CA ILE A 253 7.70 -4.21 -2.54
C ILE A 253 8.68 -4.80 -3.56
N THR A 254 8.44 -6.00 -4.06
CA THR A 254 9.42 -6.72 -4.89
C THR A 254 9.70 -6.00 -6.20
N ASN A 255 8.69 -5.37 -6.80
CA ASN A 255 8.85 -4.62 -8.05
C ASN A 255 9.42 -3.20 -7.83
N HIS A 256 10.40 -3.06 -6.92
CA HIS A 256 11.11 -1.81 -6.62
C HIS A 256 12.60 -1.92 -7.02
N PRO A 257 13.23 -0.88 -7.57
CA PRO A 257 14.68 -0.88 -7.82
C PRO A 257 15.47 -1.32 -6.56
N PRO A 258 16.49 -2.16 -6.71
CA PRO A 258 17.20 -2.59 -7.90
C PRO A 258 16.61 -3.81 -8.64
N TYR A 259 15.33 -4.14 -8.47
CA TYR A 259 14.61 -5.23 -9.16
C TYR A 259 15.31 -6.59 -9.00
N LYS A 260 15.54 -6.97 -7.76
CA LYS A 260 16.19 -8.26 -7.46
C LYS A 260 15.14 -9.35 -7.27
N TRP A 261 15.35 -10.45 -7.95
CA TRP A 261 14.57 -11.66 -7.77
C TRP A 261 14.85 -12.27 -6.41
N PRO A 262 13.82 -12.81 -5.76
CA PRO A 262 14.04 -13.69 -4.61
C PRO A 262 14.79 -14.94 -5.03
N ALA A 263 15.75 -15.39 -4.22
CA ALA A 263 16.58 -16.57 -4.55
C ALA A 263 15.78 -17.87 -4.75
N HIS A 264 14.59 -17.96 -4.15
CA HIS A 264 13.70 -19.11 -4.33
C HIS A 264 12.89 -19.08 -5.66
N HIS A 265 12.94 -17.99 -6.40
CA HIS A 265 12.27 -17.87 -7.70
C HIS A 265 13.12 -18.50 -8.79
N GLN A 266 12.67 -19.64 -9.30
CA GLN A 266 13.40 -20.48 -10.26
C GLN A 266 12.72 -20.47 -11.65
N ASN A 267 12.12 -19.38 -12.07
CA ASN A 267 11.53 -19.31 -13.40
C ASN A 267 12.59 -19.07 -14.47
N GLU A 268 12.30 -19.56 -15.70
CA GLU A 268 13.12 -19.16 -16.85
C GLU A 268 12.98 -17.65 -17.09
N PRO A 269 14.07 -16.97 -17.49
CA PRO A 269 14.03 -15.56 -17.83
C PRO A 269 12.96 -15.24 -18.87
N LEU A 270 12.28 -14.11 -18.70
CA LEU A 270 11.26 -13.65 -19.63
C LEU A 270 11.84 -13.47 -21.05
N LYS A 271 11.29 -14.20 -22.02
CA LYS A 271 11.72 -14.10 -23.41
C LYS A 271 10.96 -12.95 -24.09
N LEU A 272 11.62 -11.80 -24.18
CA LEU A 272 11.06 -10.64 -24.88
C LEU A 272 11.34 -10.76 -26.39
N ASN A 273 10.33 -10.46 -27.23
CA ASN A 273 10.58 -10.26 -28.64
C ASN A 273 11.17 -8.86 -28.91
N GLN A 274 11.74 -8.65 -30.10
CA GLN A 274 12.40 -7.38 -30.42
C GLN A 274 11.42 -6.19 -30.37
N ALA A 275 10.19 -6.37 -30.85
CA ALA A 275 9.18 -5.31 -30.87
C ALA A 275 8.83 -4.85 -29.43
N LEU A 276 8.66 -5.79 -28.50
CA LEU A 276 8.41 -5.47 -27.09
C LEU A 276 9.63 -4.81 -26.44
N THR A 277 10.83 -5.30 -26.71
CA THR A 277 12.08 -4.69 -26.25
C THR A 277 12.20 -3.25 -26.72
N ASP A 278 11.91 -2.98 -27.99
CA ASP A 278 11.97 -1.63 -28.56
C ASP A 278 10.93 -0.68 -27.96
N ARG A 279 9.75 -1.19 -27.62
CA ARG A 279 8.67 -0.41 -26.98
C ARG A 279 8.96 -0.13 -25.50
N LEU A 280 9.62 -1.05 -24.83
CA LEU A 280 9.93 -0.97 -23.39
C LEU A 280 11.37 -0.52 -23.12
N GLN A 281 11.97 0.28 -24.01
CA GLN A 281 13.41 0.68 -24.01
C GLN A 281 13.92 1.21 -22.65
N ASN A 282 13.05 1.74 -21.81
CA ASN A 282 13.40 2.30 -20.50
C ASN A 282 13.26 1.29 -19.35
N LEU A 283 12.79 0.07 -19.62
CA LEU A 283 12.57 -0.96 -18.62
C LEU A 283 13.60 -2.08 -18.73
N SER A 284 14.20 -2.46 -17.63
CA SER A 284 15.11 -3.60 -17.59
C SER A 284 14.33 -4.93 -17.60
N PRO A 285 14.91 -6.01 -18.16
CA PRO A 285 14.32 -7.35 -18.02
C PRO A 285 13.98 -7.69 -16.55
N ASP A 286 14.86 -7.37 -15.63
CA ASP A 286 14.65 -7.63 -14.20
C ASP A 286 13.40 -6.90 -13.64
N SER A 287 13.12 -5.68 -14.13
CA SER A 287 11.91 -4.94 -13.72
C SER A 287 10.62 -5.58 -14.23
N LEU A 288 10.64 -6.14 -15.44
CA LEU A 288 9.49 -6.86 -16.00
C LEU A 288 9.26 -8.20 -15.31
N GLU A 289 10.33 -8.85 -14.92
CA GLU A 289 10.27 -10.13 -14.22
C GLU A 289 9.80 -9.98 -12.77
N THR A 290 10.26 -8.96 -12.04
CA THR A 290 9.73 -8.66 -10.71
C THR A 290 8.26 -8.22 -10.76
N TYR A 291 7.86 -7.53 -11.83
CA TYR A 291 6.46 -7.21 -12.12
C TYR A 291 5.62 -8.48 -12.32
N LEU A 292 6.08 -9.39 -13.20
CA LEU A 292 5.41 -10.66 -13.46
C LEU A 292 5.36 -11.56 -12.21
N TYR A 293 6.43 -11.58 -11.43
CA TYR A 293 6.48 -12.31 -10.17
C TYR A 293 5.37 -11.89 -9.20
N THR A 294 5.23 -10.59 -8.95
CA THR A 294 4.18 -10.06 -8.08
C THR A 294 2.79 -10.39 -8.62
N ASN A 295 2.57 -10.29 -9.93
CA ASN A 295 1.31 -10.63 -10.57
C ASN A 295 0.95 -12.13 -10.48
N ASN A 296 1.94 -13.00 -10.57
CA ASN A 296 1.76 -14.44 -10.34
C ASN A 296 1.30 -14.74 -8.91
N LEU A 297 1.92 -14.06 -7.93
CA LEU A 297 1.54 -14.23 -6.53
C LEU A 297 0.13 -13.71 -6.23
N LEU A 298 -0.27 -12.60 -6.83
CA LEU A 298 -1.64 -12.08 -6.73
C LEU A 298 -2.64 -13.05 -7.34
N GLY A 299 -2.36 -13.58 -8.52
CA GLY A 299 -3.18 -14.62 -9.15
C GLY A 299 -3.31 -15.87 -8.27
N LEU A 300 -2.24 -16.29 -7.62
CA LEU A 300 -2.25 -17.41 -6.68
C LEU A 300 -3.16 -17.12 -5.45
N LEU A 301 -3.07 -15.90 -4.89
CA LEU A 301 -3.95 -15.48 -3.79
C LEU A 301 -5.42 -15.51 -4.20
N ILE A 302 -5.74 -14.99 -5.38
CA ILE A 302 -7.12 -15.04 -5.94
C ILE A 302 -7.56 -16.49 -6.11
N SER A 303 -6.74 -17.33 -6.74
CA SER A 303 -7.06 -18.75 -7.00
C SER A 303 -7.29 -19.52 -5.70
N LYS A 304 -6.44 -19.35 -4.69
CA LYS A 304 -6.63 -19.96 -3.36
C LYS A 304 -7.93 -19.51 -2.70
N THR A 305 -8.25 -18.22 -2.79
CA THR A 305 -9.51 -17.69 -2.23
C THR A 305 -10.71 -18.28 -2.94
N LYS A 306 -10.70 -18.36 -4.27
CA LYS A 306 -11.78 -18.94 -5.09
C LYS A 306 -11.98 -20.43 -4.84
N GLN A 307 -10.92 -21.18 -4.58
CA GLN A 307 -10.96 -22.63 -4.30
C GLN A 307 -11.34 -22.94 -2.84
N SER A 308 -11.62 -21.94 -2.03
CA SER A 308 -11.97 -22.08 -0.63
C SER A 308 -13.40 -21.61 -0.34
N PRO A 309 -13.97 -21.90 0.84
CA PRO A 309 -15.25 -21.33 1.26
C PRO A 309 -15.28 -19.80 1.29
N LEU A 310 -14.11 -19.14 1.37
CA LEU A 310 -13.97 -17.69 1.42
C LEU A 310 -14.40 -16.98 0.12
N GLN A 311 -14.49 -17.70 -1.01
CA GLN A 311 -14.96 -17.13 -2.29
C GLN A 311 -16.32 -16.41 -2.21
N LYS A 312 -17.18 -16.82 -1.27
CA LYS A 312 -18.55 -16.31 -1.16
C LYS A 312 -18.65 -14.98 -0.41
N ASN A 313 -17.63 -14.66 0.37
CA ASN A 313 -17.64 -13.51 1.27
C ASN A 313 -16.31 -12.75 1.31
N THR A 314 -15.53 -12.77 0.25
CA THR A 314 -14.26 -12.04 0.17
C THR A 314 -14.20 -11.20 -1.10
N ILE A 315 -13.89 -9.93 -0.93
CA ILE A 315 -13.60 -8.98 -2.01
C ILE A 315 -12.08 -8.78 -2.06
N ILE A 316 -11.48 -9.01 -3.22
CA ILE A 316 -10.07 -8.71 -3.47
C ILE A 316 -10.02 -7.53 -4.44
N ALA A 317 -9.49 -6.40 -3.97
CA ALA A 317 -9.22 -5.22 -4.77
C ALA A 317 -7.71 -5.09 -5.00
N ILE A 318 -7.31 -4.72 -6.23
CA ILE A 318 -5.91 -4.57 -6.61
C ILE A 318 -5.76 -3.26 -7.38
N THR A 319 -4.78 -2.46 -6.99
CA THR A 319 -4.43 -1.23 -7.72
C THR A 319 -2.93 -0.95 -7.60
N GLY A 320 -2.36 -0.30 -8.63
CA GLY A 320 -0.99 0.21 -8.55
C GLY A 320 -0.91 1.50 -7.74
N ASP A 321 0.21 1.73 -7.11
CA ASP A 321 0.52 2.99 -6.43
C ASP A 321 0.92 4.08 -7.43
N HIS A 322 1.69 3.72 -8.46
CA HIS A 322 2.06 4.53 -9.63
C HIS A 322 2.51 3.61 -10.77
N SER A 323 2.80 4.16 -11.93
CA SER A 323 3.42 3.41 -13.04
C SER A 323 4.90 3.19 -12.78
N ILE A 324 5.44 2.10 -13.32
CA ILE A 324 6.89 1.88 -13.44
C ILE A 324 7.51 3.02 -14.26
N ARG A 325 8.69 3.48 -13.88
CA ARG A 325 9.38 4.61 -14.50
C ARG A 325 10.58 4.18 -15.31
#